data_90311fd61aa0222086292b76671dd47a
#
_entry.id   90311fd61aa0222086292b76671dd47a
#
_cell.length_a   1.000
_cell.length_b   1.000
_cell.length_c   1.000
_cell.angle_alpha   90.00
_cell.angle_beta   90.00
_cell.angle_gamma   90.00
#
_symmetry.space_group_name_H-M   'P 1'
#
loop_
_entity.id
_entity.type
_entity.pdbx_description
1 polymer ?
#
loop_
_entity_poly.entity_id
_entity_poly.type
_entity_poly.pdbx_seq_one_letter_code
_entity_poly.pdbx_strand_id
1 'polypeptide(L)'
;MTSRVMVLGVGAFAHAVQSILQEDGAETACYLTRPYGHYGPSALGQTWSAEDHPSPLPLFEKFKPDLIIPQAVAWAEQPWAADLVQQGWPIFSPVNDAMRIEISRQESSELCRQYGIPVPAFHHVQNRLEARKIMQDDPRPYVLKNPICSPFSPIHAIICESVADTLGWIERVDYAEGLFLQEYLGKEEAGHFVFISGGEISSLVTNQEFKRAFTGDMGPLAGAPLAGIVEQDPEDKYGLARELIHPLKPWLEKTGYTGPLQVTAIRKNGVWHAIEYNIRLGVTTTALLLRMLKNPLQTLLNVVRNQTTVLEWSPEKNFGCSLTLAGYGYPYVVPSVPKLPVEVSTPLECDLWWNEVDEDSGQLYMANHQNYEMGHRIADVNACAPDMYSAVKLIGNEIRKLRCLASYYRLDLKELADKNLSLFSSVKNNL
;
A
#
# COMPACT_ATOMS: atom_id res chain seq x y z
N MET A 1 14.02 -19.19 21.27
CA MET A 1 13.53 -17.89 21.78
C MET A 1 12.44 -17.43 20.85
N THR A 2 11.37 -16.84 21.35
CA THR A 2 10.31 -16.27 20.54
C THR A 2 10.82 -15.02 19.83
N SER A 3 10.62 -14.90 18.53
CA SER A 3 11.00 -13.70 17.76
C SER A 3 10.10 -12.53 18.10
N ARG A 4 10.68 -11.34 18.22
CA ARG A 4 10.00 -10.10 18.58
C ARG A 4 9.84 -9.19 17.38
N VAL A 5 8.62 -8.75 17.13
CA VAL A 5 8.30 -7.90 15.99
C VAL A 5 7.69 -6.58 16.47
N MET A 6 8.26 -5.46 16.03
CA MET A 6 7.73 -4.13 16.27
C MET A 6 7.11 -3.57 14.98
N VAL A 7 5.83 -3.25 15.01
CA VAL A 7 5.17 -2.57 13.89
C VAL A 7 5.20 -1.06 14.13
N LEU A 8 5.68 -0.27 13.16
CA LEU A 8 5.59 1.19 13.17
C LEU A 8 4.42 1.61 12.29
N GLY A 9 3.26 1.81 12.87
CA GLY A 9 2.06 2.08 12.08
C GLY A 9 0.79 2.17 12.91
N VAL A 10 -0.35 2.13 12.25
CA VAL A 10 -1.67 2.23 12.87
C VAL A 10 -2.71 1.41 12.10
N GLY A 11 -3.90 1.30 12.66
CA GLY A 11 -5.11 0.83 12.00
C GLY A 11 -5.01 -0.58 11.45
N ALA A 12 -5.69 -0.84 10.35
CA ALA A 12 -5.82 -2.17 9.75
C ALA A 12 -4.48 -2.80 9.37
N PHE A 13 -3.50 -2.00 8.93
CA PHE A 13 -2.16 -2.50 8.62
C PHE A 13 -1.48 -3.08 9.86
N ALA A 14 -1.39 -2.28 10.93
CA ALA A 14 -0.73 -2.72 12.17
C ALA A 14 -1.49 -3.89 12.81
N HIS A 15 -2.82 -3.84 12.83
CA HIS A 15 -3.66 -4.93 13.33
C HIS A 15 -3.40 -6.24 12.57
N ALA A 16 -3.44 -6.21 11.23
CA ALA A 16 -3.23 -7.38 10.40
C ALA A 16 -1.82 -7.99 10.59
N VAL A 17 -0.79 -7.16 10.50
CA VAL A 17 0.61 -7.62 10.62
C VAL A 17 0.86 -8.23 12.00
N GLN A 18 0.42 -7.56 13.08
CA GLN A 18 0.57 -8.12 14.43
C GLN A 18 -0.17 -9.45 14.57
N SER A 19 -1.46 -9.51 14.19
CA SER A 19 -2.28 -10.72 14.34
C SER A 19 -1.68 -11.91 13.60
N ILE A 20 -1.36 -11.73 12.32
CA ILE A 20 -0.83 -12.83 11.48
C ILE A 20 0.52 -13.32 12.01
N LEU A 21 1.41 -12.41 12.44
CA LEU A 21 2.73 -12.81 12.95
C LEU A 21 2.66 -13.40 14.36
N GLN A 22 1.68 -13.01 15.19
CA GLN A 22 1.41 -13.68 16.48
C GLN A 22 0.93 -15.11 16.27
N GLU A 23 0.01 -15.33 15.30
CA GLU A 23 -0.45 -16.66 14.94
C GLU A 23 0.71 -17.56 14.43
N ASP A 24 1.74 -16.96 13.82
CA ASP A 24 3.00 -17.62 13.40
C ASP A 24 4.08 -17.65 14.50
N GLY A 25 3.70 -17.31 15.74
CA GLY A 25 4.53 -17.49 16.94
C GLY A 25 5.41 -16.31 17.35
N ALA A 26 5.20 -15.10 16.79
CA ALA A 26 5.92 -13.91 17.23
C ALA A 26 5.34 -13.30 18.51
N GLU A 27 6.19 -12.67 19.31
CA GLU A 27 5.81 -11.64 20.28
C GLU A 27 5.76 -10.30 19.53
N THR A 28 4.60 -9.61 19.52
CA THR A 28 4.46 -8.37 18.76
C THR A 28 4.19 -7.16 19.64
N ALA A 29 4.61 -5.99 19.19
CA ALA A 29 4.27 -4.71 19.77
C ALA A 29 4.06 -3.68 18.65
N CYS A 30 3.37 -2.57 18.94
CA CYS A 30 3.11 -1.52 17.99
C CYS A 30 3.54 -0.15 18.51
N TYR A 31 4.26 0.59 17.68
CA TYR A 31 4.47 2.02 17.86
C TYR A 31 3.48 2.77 16.98
N LEU A 32 2.50 3.38 17.64
CA LEU A 32 1.36 4.06 17.01
C LEU A 32 1.79 5.43 16.48
N THR A 33 1.84 5.56 15.16
CA THR A 33 2.35 6.77 14.49
C THR A 33 1.32 7.90 14.35
N ARG A 34 0.07 7.67 14.79
CA ARG A 34 -1.03 8.64 14.77
C ARG A 34 -1.83 8.55 16.08
N PRO A 35 -2.53 9.65 16.48
CA PRO A 35 -3.24 9.71 17.76
C PRO A 35 -4.66 9.12 17.75
N TYR A 36 -5.04 8.32 16.74
CA TYR A 36 -6.39 7.77 16.61
C TYR A 36 -6.40 6.39 15.95
N GLY A 37 -7.50 5.66 16.08
CA GLY A 37 -7.68 4.35 15.45
C GLY A 37 -6.81 3.26 16.06
N HIS A 38 -6.76 3.20 17.39
CA HIS A 38 -5.81 2.34 18.11
C HIS A 38 -6.37 0.98 18.49
N TYR A 39 -7.68 0.79 18.45
CA TYR A 39 -8.33 -0.41 18.99
C TYR A 39 -7.72 -1.71 18.44
N GLY A 40 -7.59 -1.84 17.11
CA GLY A 40 -7.07 -3.06 16.51
C GLY A 40 -5.71 -3.48 17.07
N PRO A 41 -4.66 -2.64 16.93
CA PRO A 41 -3.34 -2.93 17.50
C PRO A 41 -3.33 -3.10 19.01
N SER A 42 -4.10 -2.28 19.75
CA SER A 42 -4.11 -2.32 21.21
C SER A 42 -4.78 -3.57 21.79
N ALA A 43 -5.71 -4.17 21.05
CA ALA A 43 -6.35 -5.42 21.44
C ALA A 43 -5.40 -6.64 21.35
N LEU A 44 -4.28 -6.52 20.61
CA LEU A 44 -3.36 -7.63 20.37
C LEU A 44 -2.14 -7.61 21.30
N GLY A 45 -1.81 -6.51 21.92
CA GLY A 45 -0.63 -6.46 22.76
C GLY A 45 -0.15 -5.07 23.12
N GLN A 46 1.16 -4.96 23.42
CA GLN A 46 1.75 -3.71 23.85
C GLN A 46 1.77 -2.67 22.77
N THR A 47 1.29 -1.47 23.09
CA THR A 47 1.33 -0.30 22.20
C THR A 47 2.01 0.87 22.90
N TRP A 48 2.68 1.71 22.09
CA TRP A 48 3.24 3.00 22.51
C TRP A 48 2.87 4.06 21.49
N SER A 49 2.45 5.21 21.95
CA SER A 49 2.05 6.33 21.09
C SER A 49 3.25 7.21 20.78
N ALA A 50 3.30 7.74 19.55
CA ALA A 50 4.30 8.74 19.17
C ALA A 50 4.12 10.07 19.91
N GLU A 51 2.93 10.33 20.46
CA GLU A 51 2.67 11.53 21.28
C GLU A 51 3.39 11.42 22.63
N ASP A 52 3.37 10.24 23.27
CA ASP A 52 4.04 10.00 24.56
C ASP A 52 5.55 9.71 24.38
N HIS A 53 5.91 9.16 23.24
CA HIS A 53 7.26 8.72 22.88
C HIS A 53 7.67 9.29 21.51
N PRO A 54 8.18 10.52 21.42
CA PRO A 54 8.55 11.15 20.13
C PRO A 54 9.61 10.38 19.34
N SER A 55 10.34 9.46 19.99
CA SER A 55 11.29 8.54 19.34
C SER A 55 11.03 7.10 19.80
N PRO A 56 10.98 6.12 18.87
CA PRO A 56 10.85 4.71 19.22
C PRO A 56 12.16 4.07 19.70
N LEU A 57 13.32 4.71 19.55
CA LEU A 57 14.62 4.12 19.86
C LEU A 57 14.74 3.61 21.30
N PRO A 58 14.31 4.37 22.35
CA PRO A 58 14.32 3.83 23.72
C PRO A 58 13.40 2.61 23.92
N LEU A 59 12.34 2.52 23.09
CA LEU A 59 11.42 1.39 23.12
C LEU A 59 12.05 0.15 22.46
N PHE A 60 12.85 0.35 21.40
CA PHE A 60 13.61 -0.74 20.78
C PHE A 60 14.63 -1.34 21.77
N GLU A 61 15.33 -0.51 22.53
CA GLU A 61 16.24 -0.99 23.58
C GLU A 61 15.52 -1.82 24.66
N LYS A 62 14.30 -1.46 24.98
CA LYS A 62 13.47 -2.17 25.95
C LYS A 62 12.87 -3.45 25.38
N PHE A 63 12.27 -3.39 24.19
CA PHE A 63 11.58 -4.51 23.55
C PHE A 63 12.53 -5.46 22.81
N LYS A 64 13.65 -4.94 22.28
CA LYS A 64 14.68 -5.66 21.50
C LYS A 64 14.06 -6.41 20.31
N PRO A 65 13.48 -5.70 19.33
CA PRO A 65 12.86 -6.33 18.19
C PRO A 65 13.88 -7.04 17.29
N ASP A 66 13.56 -8.26 16.86
CA ASP A 66 14.26 -9.00 15.81
C ASP A 66 13.85 -8.54 14.41
N LEU A 67 12.75 -7.79 14.33
CA LEU A 67 12.15 -7.29 13.09
C LEU A 67 11.33 -6.03 13.38
N ILE A 68 11.56 -4.97 12.61
CA ILE A 68 10.79 -3.71 12.64
C ILE A 68 10.10 -3.54 11.30
N ILE A 69 8.77 -3.39 11.28
CA ILE A 69 7.97 -3.27 10.06
C ILE A 69 7.31 -1.89 10.00
N PRO A 70 7.80 -0.97 9.14
CA PRO A 70 7.17 0.33 8.96
C PRO A 70 6.01 0.25 7.97
N GLN A 71 4.92 0.97 8.28
CA GLN A 71 3.74 1.08 7.40
C GLN A 71 3.98 2.00 6.20
N ALA A 72 4.82 3.02 6.36
CA ALA A 72 5.03 4.06 5.36
C ALA A 72 6.46 4.56 5.37
N VAL A 73 6.90 5.16 4.28
CA VAL A 73 8.25 5.78 4.13
C VAL A 73 8.47 6.97 5.05
N ALA A 74 7.41 7.53 5.64
CA ALA A 74 7.47 8.66 6.57
C ALA A 74 8.39 8.47 7.78
N TRP A 75 8.73 7.24 8.15
CA TRP A 75 9.70 6.99 9.19
C TRP A 75 11.06 7.60 8.88
N ALA A 76 11.45 7.64 7.60
CA ALA A 76 12.73 8.20 7.16
C ALA A 76 12.84 9.72 7.28
N GLU A 77 11.70 10.41 7.37
CA GLU A 77 11.62 11.86 7.56
C GLU A 77 11.65 12.25 9.06
N GLN A 78 11.64 11.26 9.95
CA GLN A 78 11.63 11.50 11.38
C GLN A 78 13.03 11.87 11.91
N PRO A 79 13.13 12.74 12.94
CA PRO A 79 14.42 13.15 13.51
C PRO A 79 15.30 11.98 14.00
N TRP A 80 14.70 10.86 14.37
CA TRP A 80 15.38 9.66 14.86
C TRP A 80 15.80 8.66 13.76
N ALA A 81 15.43 8.92 12.51
CA ALA A 81 15.65 7.96 11.41
C ALA A 81 17.14 7.66 11.17
N ALA A 82 17.99 8.71 11.19
CA ALA A 82 19.44 8.54 11.00
C ALA A 82 20.04 7.65 12.09
N ASP A 83 19.66 7.86 13.35
CA ASP A 83 20.13 7.06 14.48
C ASP A 83 19.66 5.60 14.40
N LEU A 84 18.42 5.36 13.95
CA LEU A 84 17.89 4.02 13.70
C LEU A 84 18.79 3.26 12.71
N VAL A 85 19.11 3.88 11.58
CA VAL A 85 19.95 3.28 10.54
C VAL A 85 21.40 3.07 11.06
N GLN A 86 21.97 4.07 11.73
CA GLN A 86 23.34 4.01 12.26
C GLN A 86 23.49 2.91 13.33
N GLN A 87 22.48 2.70 14.16
CA GLN A 87 22.46 1.65 15.18
C GLN A 87 22.23 0.24 14.60
N GLY A 88 21.88 0.13 13.32
CA GLY A 88 21.71 -1.16 12.63
C GLY A 88 20.48 -1.94 13.07
N TRP A 89 19.40 -1.26 13.47
CA TRP A 89 18.16 -1.95 13.83
C TRP A 89 17.55 -2.70 12.63
N PRO A 90 16.96 -3.89 12.83
CA PRO A 90 16.49 -4.77 11.76
C PRO A 90 15.18 -4.28 11.14
N ILE A 91 15.24 -3.22 10.35
CA ILE A 91 14.07 -2.62 9.71
C ILE A 91 13.77 -3.29 8.37
N PHE A 92 12.51 -3.68 8.15
CA PHE A 92 12.00 -4.26 6.91
C PHE A 92 11.66 -3.16 5.88
N SER A 93 12.69 -2.47 5.46
CA SER A 93 12.65 -1.36 4.50
C SER A 93 14.05 -1.14 3.97
N PRO A 94 14.23 -0.75 2.70
CA PRO A 94 15.51 -0.21 2.27
C PRO A 94 15.82 1.09 3.03
N VAL A 95 17.07 1.49 3.03
CA VAL A 95 17.56 2.70 3.73
C VAL A 95 18.40 3.57 2.80
N ASN A 96 18.66 4.80 3.19
CA ASN A 96 19.52 5.75 2.47
C ASN A 96 19.06 5.98 1.01
N ASP A 97 20.00 5.94 0.06
CA ASP A 97 19.74 6.21 -1.36
C ASP A 97 18.75 5.22 -2.00
N ALA A 98 18.63 4.01 -1.47
CA ALA A 98 17.68 3.02 -1.95
C ALA A 98 16.21 3.46 -1.77
N MET A 99 15.93 4.37 -0.85
CA MET A 99 14.58 4.90 -0.64
C MET A 99 14.13 5.88 -1.74
N ARG A 100 15.07 6.45 -2.49
CA ARG A 100 14.77 7.47 -3.51
C ARG A 100 13.83 6.97 -4.61
N ILE A 101 13.79 5.67 -4.85
CA ILE A 101 12.93 5.06 -5.88
C ILE A 101 11.41 5.24 -5.57
N GLU A 102 11.00 5.39 -4.31
CA GLU A 102 9.61 5.77 -3.96
C GLU A 102 9.49 7.26 -3.68
N ILE A 103 10.45 7.84 -2.95
CA ILE A 103 10.35 9.21 -2.45
C ILE A 103 10.33 10.23 -3.59
N SER A 104 11.22 10.10 -4.60
CA SER A 104 11.34 11.04 -5.71
C SER A 104 10.83 10.44 -7.02
N ARG A 105 9.71 10.96 -7.53
CA ARG A 105 9.12 10.49 -8.80
C ARG A 105 10.02 10.76 -10.00
N GLN A 106 10.75 11.88 -9.99
CA GLN A 106 11.70 12.21 -11.04
C GLN A 106 12.87 11.23 -11.03
N GLU A 107 13.54 11.06 -9.88
CA GLU A 107 14.69 10.15 -9.77
C GLU A 107 14.30 8.70 -10.10
N SER A 108 13.12 8.26 -9.66
CA SER A 108 12.57 6.93 -10.01
C SER A 108 12.42 6.77 -11.52
N SER A 109 11.84 7.77 -12.19
CA SER A 109 11.62 7.71 -13.65
C SER A 109 12.94 7.81 -14.45
N GLU A 110 13.88 8.60 -13.97
CA GLU A 110 15.24 8.71 -14.58
C GLU A 110 16.03 7.40 -14.38
N LEU A 111 15.94 6.79 -13.19
CA LEU A 111 16.52 5.48 -12.90
C LEU A 111 15.97 4.42 -13.86
N CYS A 112 14.66 4.37 -14.07
CA CYS A 112 14.03 3.48 -15.03
C CYS A 112 14.60 3.66 -16.44
N ARG A 113 14.71 4.90 -16.92
CA ARG A 113 15.29 5.20 -18.25
C ARG A 113 16.73 4.74 -18.35
N GLN A 114 17.53 4.94 -17.30
CA GLN A 114 18.93 4.50 -17.26
C GLN A 114 19.05 2.98 -17.43
N TYR A 115 18.11 2.22 -16.91
CA TYR A 115 18.10 0.75 -16.98
C TYR A 115 17.19 0.20 -18.10
N GLY A 116 16.71 1.06 -19.00
CA GLY A 116 15.91 0.65 -20.16
C GLY A 116 14.49 0.19 -19.82
N ILE A 117 13.98 0.54 -18.64
CA ILE A 117 12.63 0.22 -18.21
C ILE A 117 11.64 1.22 -18.81
N PRO A 118 10.58 0.75 -19.50
CA PRO A 118 9.57 1.65 -20.04
C PRO A 118 8.86 2.43 -18.94
N VAL A 119 8.75 3.75 -19.10
CA VAL A 119 8.00 4.65 -18.26
C VAL A 119 7.16 5.57 -19.13
N PRO A 120 6.02 6.11 -18.64
CA PRO A 120 5.28 7.16 -19.33
C PRO A 120 6.18 8.37 -19.58
N ALA A 121 5.87 9.16 -20.60
CA ALA A 121 6.48 10.49 -20.74
C ALA A 121 6.17 11.32 -19.48
N PHE A 122 7.14 12.09 -19.02
CA PHE A 122 6.95 12.91 -17.83
C PHE A 122 7.69 14.23 -17.90
N HIS A 123 7.19 15.21 -17.14
CA HIS A 123 7.79 16.52 -16.94
C HIS A 123 7.71 16.88 -15.45
N HIS A 124 8.81 17.38 -14.90
CA HIS A 124 8.81 18.04 -13.61
C HIS A 124 8.92 19.54 -13.84
N VAL A 125 7.93 20.30 -13.40
CA VAL A 125 7.82 21.74 -13.59
C VAL A 125 7.67 22.45 -12.24
N GLN A 126 8.23 23.64 -12.15
CA GLN A 126 8.28 24.37 -10.87
C GLN A 126 6.98 25.14 -10.58
N ASN A 127 6.17 25.41 -11.60
CA ASN A 127 4.98 26.23 -11.44
C ASN A 127 3.95 25.99 -12.55
N ARG A 128 2.76 26.59 -12.37
CA ARG A 128 1.65 26.46 -13.31
C ARG A 128 1.92 27.03 -14.71
N LEU A 129 2.75 28.06 -14.83
CA LEU A 129 3.08 28.65 -16.13
C LEU A 129 3.90 27.69 -16.97
N GLU A 130 4.85 27.00 -16.37
CA GLU A 130 5.62 25.95 -17.03
C GLU A 130 4.72 24.76 -17.40
N ALA A 131 3.81 24.34 -16.51
CA ALA A 131 2.84 23.28 -16.80
C ALA A 131 1.95 23.64 -17.99
N ARG A 132 1.45 24.89 -18.07
CA ARG A 132 0.67 25.36 -19.23
C ARG A 132 1.48 25.34 -20.53
N LYS A 133 2.76 25.69 -20.45
CA LYS A 133 3.65 25.64 -21.62
C LYS A 133 3.81 24.20 -22.11
N ILE A 134 4.02 23.24 -21.22
CA ILE A 134 4.02 21.81 -21.59
C ILE A 134 2.72 21.44 -22.29
N MET A 135 1.56 21.85 -21.77
CA MET A 135 0.27 21.56 -22.40
C MET A 135 0.07 22.22 -23.77
N GLN A 136 0.78 23.33 -24.06
CA GLN A 136 0.78 23.95 -25.39
C GLN A 136 1.69 23.18 -26.37
N ASP A 137 2.85 22.75 -25.90
CA ASP A 137 3.86 22.07 -26.71
C ASP A 137 3.52 20.59 -26.92
N ASP A 138 2.87 19.96 -25.96
CA ASP A 138 2.51 18.53 -25.97
C ASP A 138 1.11 18.32 -25.35
N PRO A 139 0.01 18.57 -26.13
CA PRO A 139 -1.37 18.54 -25.63
C PRO A 139 -1.90 17.11 -25.51
N ARG A 140 -1.54 16.42 -24.43
CA ARG A 140 -2.06 15.11 -24.06
C ARG A 140 -2.62 15.09 -22.63
N PRO A 141 -3.42 14.10 -22.23
CA PRO A 141 -3.84 13.95 -20.84
C PRO A 141 -2.66 13.52 -19.95
N TYR A 142 -2.59 14.12 -18.76
CA TYR A 142 -1.56 13.81 -17.76
C TYR A 142 -2.18 13.43 -16.42
N VAL A 143 -1.49 12.55 -15.69
CA VAL A 143 -1.68 12.40 -14.25
C VAL A 143 -0.82 13.45 -13.55
N LEU A 144 -1.46 14.32 -12.77
CA LEU A 144 -0.77 15.33 -11.98
C LEU A 144 -0.41 14.73 -10.63
N LYS A 145 0.86 14.75 -10.29
CA LYS A 145 1.37 14.16 -9.03
C LYS A 145 2.19 15.20 -8.26
N ASN A 146 2.18 15.07 -6.92
CA ASN A 146 3.21 15.71 -6.12
C ASN A 146 4.57 15.09 -6.53
N PRO A 147 5.62 15.90 -6.80
CA PRO A 147 6.95 15.37 -7.16
C PRO A 147 7.57 14.48 -6.10
N ILE A 148 7.24 14.73 -4.83
CA ILE A 148 7.69 13.98 -3.67
C ILE A 148 6.55 13.14 -3.12
N CYS A 149 6.81 11.85 -2.87
CA CYS A 149 5.88 10.98 -2.19
C CYS A 149 5.98 11.23 -0.68
N SER A 150 5.10 12.08 -0.17
CA SER A 150 5.02 12.39 1.25
C SER A 150 3.64 12.01 1.81
N PRO A 151 3.56 11.37 2.97
CA PRO A 151 2.29 11.05 3.63
C PRO A 151 1.53 12.29 4.11
N PHE A 152 2.18 13.45 4.14
CA PHE A 152 1.57 14.73 4.51
C PHE A 152 0.89 15.44 3.34
N SER A 153 1.01 14.91 2.12
CA SER A 153 0.26 15.42 0.97
C SER A 153 -1.12 14.78 0.90
N PRO A 154 -2.22 15.51 1.09
CA PRO A 154 -3.58 14.93 1.08
C PRO A 154 -3.99 14.42 -0.31
N ILE A 155 -3.42 14.98 -1.38
CA ILE A 155 -3.67 14.59 -2.76
C ILE A 155 -2.36 14.19 -3.42
N HIS A 156 -2.13 12.87 -3.54
CA HIS A 156 -0.89 12.33 -4.11
C HIS A 156 -0.90 12.30 -5.64
N ALA A 157 -2.05 12.09 -6.25
CA ALA A 157 -2.22 11.99 -7.69
C ALA A 157 -3.63 12.39 -8.13
N ILE A 158 -3.72 13.09 -9.26
CA ILE A 158 -4.97 13.46 -9.90
C ILE A 158 -4.92 12.89 -11.33
N ILE A 159 -5.81 11.95 -11.61
CA ILE A 159 -5.93 11.34 -12.94
C ILE A 159 -6.77 12.25 -13.82
N CYS A 160 -6.18 12.76 -14.89
CA CYS A 160 -6.87 13.50 -15.93
C CYS A 160 -6.96 12.62 -17.17
N GLU A 161 -8.18 12.32 -17.61
CA GLU A 161 -8.43 11.43 -18.75
C GLU A 161 -8.53 12.22 -20.07
N SER A 162 -8.51 13.56 -20.01
CA SER A 162 -8.55 14.46 -21.14
C SER A 162 -7.58 15.64 -20.97
N VAL A 163 -7.28 16.31 -22.08
CA VAL A 163 -6.52 17.57 -22.09
C VAL A 163 -7.27 18.67 -21.29
N ALA A 164 -8.59 18.72 -21.40
CA ALA A 164 -9.40 19.70 -20.68
C ALA A 164 -9.34 19.47 -19.15
N ASP A 165 -9.39 18.21 -18.70
CA ASP A 165 -9.23 17.88 -17.28
C ASP A 165 -7.85 18.31 -16.77
N THR A 166 -6.80 18.01 -17.54
CA THR A 166 -5.43 18.39 -17.18
C THR A 166 -5.31 19.90 -17.01
N LEU A 167 -5.79 20.67 -17.96
CA LEU A 167 -5.77 22.13 -17.89
C LEU A 167 -6.59 22.66 -16.70
N GLY A 168 -7.78 22.11 -16.47
CA GLY A 168 -8.63 22.50 -15.34
C GLY A 168 -7.97 22.26 -13.98
N TRP A 169 -7.26 21.14 -13.83
CA TRP A 169 -6.59 20.80 -12.56
C TRP A 169 -5.26 21.53 -12.35
N ILE A 170 -4.49 21.84 -13.40
CA ILE A 170 -3.28 22.70 -13.31
C ILE A 170 -3.60 24.03 -12.62
N GLU A 171 -4.81 24.58 -12.84
CA GLU A 171 -5.22 25.84 -12.21
C GLU A 171 -5.49 25.74 -10.70
N ARG A 172 -5.68 24.54 -10.18
CA ARG A 172 -6.13 24.31 -8.80
C ARG A 172 -5.09 23.64 -7.92
N VAL A 173 -4.16 22.90 -8.53
CA VAL A 173 -3.12 22.18 -7.78
C VAL A 173 -1.97 23.13 -7.47
N ASP A 174 -1.50 23.07 -6.22
CA ASP A 174 -0.37 23.87 -5.74
C ASP A 174 0.44 23.00 -4.77
N TYR A 175 1.53 22.42 -5.26
CA TYR A 175 2.49 21.68 -4.45
C TYR A 175 3.76 22.52 -4.25
N ALA A 176 4.33 22.47 -3.06
CA ALA A 176 5.52 23.26 -2.71
C ALA A 176 6.73 22.95 -3.62
N GLU A 177 6.83 21.68 -4.05
CA GLU A 177 7.93 21.18 -4.88
C GLU A 177 7.65 21.25 -6.39
N GLY A 178 6.59 21.98 -6.79
CA GLY A 178 6.15 22.07 -8.18
C GLY A 178 5.18 20.96 -8.56
N LEU A 179 5.13 20.60 -9.85
CA LEU A 179 4.21 19.61 -10.42
C LEU A 179 4.98 18.53 -11.18
N PHE A 180 4.63 17.29 -10.95
CA PHE A 180 5.06 16.16 -11.76
C PHE A 180 3.91 15.74 -12.68
N LEU A 181 4.05 16.01 -13.98
CA LEU A 181 3.11 15.61 -15.01
C LEU A 181 3.58 14.28 -15.59
N GLN A 182 2.76 13.24 -15.47
CA GLN A 182 3.04 11.93 -16.04
C GLN A 182 1.97 11.61 -17.09
N GLU A 183 2.37 11.23 -18.31
CA GLU A 183 1.43 10.87 -19.37
C GLU A 183 0.40 9.85 -18.86
N TYR A 184 -0.87 10.09 -19.13
CA TYR A 184 -1.94 9.15 -18.84
C TYR A 184 -1.97 8.03 -19.88
N LEU A 185 -1.67 6.81 -19.46
CA LEU A 185 -1.58 5.65 -20.36
C LEU A 185 -2.85 4.80 -20.43
N GLY A 186 -3.86 5.09 -19.59
CA GLY A 186 -5.08 4.28 -19.51
C GLY A 186 -5.30 3.68 -18.13
N LYS A 187 -6.15 2.64 -18.07
CA LYS A 187 -6.67 2.04 -16.82
C LYS A 187 -6.21 0.60 -16.58
N GLU A 188 -5.41 0.02 -17.48
CA GLU A 188 -4.94 -1.36 -17.35
C GLU A 188 -3.77 -1.45 -16.36
N GLU A 189 -4.05 -1.18 -15.09
CA GLU A 189 -3.06 -1.15 -14.01
C GLU A 189 -2.92 -2.51 -13.35
N ALA A 190 -1.68 -2.91 -13.07
CA ALA A 190 -1.33 -4.04 -12.21
C ALA A 190 -0.08 -3.71 -11.40
N GLY A 191 0.05 -4.37 -10.25
CA GLY A 191 1.24 -4.32 -9.42
C GLY A 191 1.87 -5.69 -9.23
N HIS A 192 3.16 -5.73 -8.94
CA HIS A 192 3.85 -6.96 -8.58
C HIS A 192 4.78 -6.71 -7.39
N PHE A 193 4.66 -7.55 -6.37
CA PHE A 193 5.50 -7.52 -5.19
C PHE A 193 6.64 -8.51 -5.27
N VAL A 194 7.82 -8.05 -4.87
CA VAL A 194 9.00 -8.90 -4.65
C VAL A 194 9.57 -8.62 -3.26
N PHE A 195 10.29 -9.59 -2.71
CA PHE A 195 11.25 -9.36 -1.63
C PHE A 195 12.67 -9.38 -2.19
N ILE A 196 13.51 -8.50 -1.66
CA ILE A 196 14.91 -8.38 -2.04
C ILE A 196 15.77 -8.63 -0.79
N SER A 197 16.68 -9.60 -0.91
CA SER A 197 17.55 -10.03 0.17
C SER A 197 18.90 -10.46 -0.38
N GLY A 198 19.99 -9.80 0.05
CA GLY A 198 21.34 -10.14 -0.42
C GLY A 198 21.53 -10.08 -1.95
N GLY A 199 20.80 -9.18 -2.65
CA GLY A 199 20.83 -9.05 -4.10
C GLY A 199 19.91 -10.03 -4.85
N GLU A 200 19.30 -10.99 -4.18
CA GLU A 200 18.30 -11.89 -4.76
C GLU A 200 16.91 -11.25 -4.78
N ILE A 201 16.19 -11.44 -5.89
CA ILE A 201 14.83 -10.94 -6.11
C ILE A 201 13.87 -12.13 -6.09
N SER A 202 13.00 -12.17 -5.10
CA SER A 202 11.98 -13.21 -4.95
C SER A 202 10.61 -12.67 -5.32
N SER A 203 10.03 -13.11 -6.43
CA SER A 203 8.67 -12.79 -6.83
C SER A 203 7.65 -13.38 -5.86
N LEU A 204 6.57 -12.64 -5.60
CA LEU A 204 5.58 -13.00 -4.58
C LEU A 204 4.17 -13.06 -5.15
N VAL A 205 3.58 -11.90 -5.39
CA VAL A 205 2.18 -11.77 -5.79
C VAL A 205 2.02 -10.70 -6.85
N THR A 206 1.06 -10.92 -7.73
CA THR A 206 0.54 -9.89 -8.64
C THR A 206 -0.79 -9.38 -8.10
N ASN A 207 -1.01 -8.08 -8.13
CA ASN A 207 -2.18 -7.44 -7.56
C ASN A 207 -2.79 -6.38 -8.48
N GLN A 208 -4.07 -6.12 -8.26
CA GLN A 208 -4.76 -4.93 -8.75
C GLN A 208 -5.39 -4.18 -7.58
N GLU A 209 -5.26 -2.86 -7.60
CA GLU A 209 -5.77 -1.97 -6.58
C GLU A 209 -6.82 -1.03 -7.17
N PHE A 210 -7.97 -0.93 -6.50
CA PHE A 210 -9.07 -0.09 -6.91
C PHE A 210 -9.18 1.09 -5.96
N LYS A 211 -8.57 2.20 -6.36
CA LYS A 211 -8.36 3.39 -5.52
C LYS A 211 -9.49 4.41 -5.59
N ARG A 212 -10.41 4.31 -6.56
CA ARG A 212 -11.58 5.21 -6.61
C ARG A 212 -12.58 4.88 -5.52
N ALA A 213 -13.12 5.93 -4.89
CA ALA A 213 -13.94 5.80 -3.68
C ALA A 213 -15.22 4.99 -3.88
N PHE A 214 -15.89 5.13 -5.03
CA PHE A 214 -17.24 4.59 -5.23
C PHE A 214 -17.30 3.50 -6.29
N THR A 215 -18.36 2.69 -6.20
CA THR A 215 -18.75 1.69 -7.19
C THR A 215 -18.73 2.27 -8.61
N GLY A 216 -18.31 1.48 -9.60
CA GLY A 216 -18.21 1.89 -11.00
C GLY A 216 -17.01 2.77 -11.32
N ASP A 217 -15.94 2.71 -10.49
CA ASP A 217 -14.76 3.56 -10.61
C ASP A 217 -15.08 5.06 -10.59
N MET A 218 -16.02 5.43 -9.74
CA MET A 218 -16.46 6.79 -9.55
C MET A 218 -15.87 7.43 -8.28
N GLY A 219 -15.98 8.74 -8.21
CA GLY A 219 -15.54 9.52 -7.04
C GLY A 219 -14.04 9.81 -7.05
N PRO A 220 -13.54 10.39 -5.95
CA PRO A 220 -12.15 10.77 -5.81
C PRO A 220 -11.23 9.56 -5.70
N LEU A 221 -9.97 9.76 -6.07
CA LEU A 221 -8.91 8.79 -5.89
C LEU A 221 -8.42 8.82 -4.44
N ALA A 222 -8.42 7.69 -3.75
CA ALA A 222 -7.88 7.57 -2.40
C ALA A 222 -6.40 7.17 -2.43
N GLY A 223 -5.63 7.60 -1.44
CA GLY A 223 -4.23 7.20 -1.28
C GLY A 223 -4.05 5.70 -0.99
N ALA A 224 -5.02 5.09 -0.29
CA ALA A 224 -5.09 3.65 -0.06
C ALA A 224 -6.28 3.05 -0.80
N PRO A 225 -6.16 1.84 -1.39
CA PRO A 225 -7.23 1.21 -2.16
C PRO A 225 -8.48 0.95 -1.31
N LEU A 226 -9.66 1.05 -1.93
CA LEU A 226 -10.97 0.67 -1.34
C LEU A 226 -11.29 -0.81 -1.59
N ALA A 227 -10.66 -1.38 -2.59
CA ALA A 227 -10.71 -2.81 -2.88
C ALA A 227 -9.40 -3.23 -3.54
N GLY A 228 -9.06 -4.49 -3.40
CA GLY A 228 -7.88 -5.07 -4.02
C GLY A 228 -8.08 -6.55 -4.33
N ILE A 229 -7.40 -7.01 -5.35
CA ILE A 229 -7.33 -8.40 -5.75
C ILE A 229 -5.87 -8.79 -5.83
N VAL A 230 -5.52 -9.95 -5.28
CA VAL A 230 -4.14 -10.45 -5.18
C VAL A 230 -4.12 -11.91 -5.63
N GLU A 231 -3.12 -12.26 -6.40
CA GLU A 231 -2.86 -13.63 -6.84
C GLU A 231 -1.42 -14.03 -6.49
N GLN A 232 -1.23 -15.25 -5.97
CA GLN A 232 0.11 -15.82 -5.85
C GLN A 232 0.79 -15.87 -7.22
N ASP A 233 1.97 -15.30 -7.33
CA ASP A 233 2.70 -15.24 -8.60
C ASP A 233 4.24 -15.32 -8.40
N PRO A 234 4.72 -16.41 -7.77
CA PRO A 234 6.15 -16.58 -7.52
C PRO A 234 6.97 -16.77 -8.81
N GLU A 235 6.32 -17.12 -9.91
CA GLU A 235 6.97 -17.34 -11.22
C GLU A 235 6.93 -16.10 -12.11
N ASP A 236 6.34 -14.97 -11.63
CA ASP A 236 6.18 -13.75 -12.44
C ASP A 236 5.55 -14.02 -13.82
N LYS A 237 4.44 -14.77 -13.82
CA LYS A 237 3.76 -15.21 -15.06
C LYS A 237 3.29 -14.07 -15.97
N TYR A 238 3.14 -12.87 -15.40
CA TYR A 238 2.74 -11.66 -16.14
C TYR A 238 3.94 -10.81 -16.59
N GLY A 239 5.15 -11.17 -16.19
CA GLY A 239 6.40 -10.54 -16.60
C GLY A 239 6.70 -9.19 -15.96
N LEU A 240 5.95 -8.79 -14.96
CA LEU A 240 6.12 -7.49 -14.29
C LEU A 240 7.47 -7.37 -13.57
N ALA A 241 7.87 -8.40 -12.82
CA ALA A 241 9.18 -8.39 -12.18
C ALA A 241 10.30 -8.48 -13.22
N ARG A 242 10.19 -9.40 -14.17
CA ARG A 242 11.19 -9.61 -15.23
C ARG A 242 11.44 -8.33 -16.04
N GLU A 243 10.38 -7.61 -16.42
CA GLU A 243 10.48 -6.45 -17.31
C GLU A 243 10.80 -5.16 -16.55
N LEU A 244 10.34 -5.01 -15.29
CA LEU A 244 10.37 -3.73 -14.58
C LEU A 244 11.20 -3.73 -13.28
N ILE A 245 11.55 -4.90 -12.72
CA ILE A 245 12.36 -4.97 -11.49
C ILE A 245 13.74 -5.59 -11.74
N HIS A 246 13.81 -6.72 -12.45
CA HIS A 246 15.09 -7.38 -12.71
C HIS A 246 16.14 -6.50 -13.42
N PRO A 247 15.78 -5.58 -14.33
CA PRO A 247 16.76 -4.65 -14.90
C PRO A 247 17.43 -3.75 -13.87
N LEU A 248 16.77 -3.49 -12.71
CA LEU A 248 17.33 -2.70 -11.60
C LEU A 248 18.35 -3.48 -10.76
N LYS A 249 18.56 -4.78 -10.96
CA LYS A 249 19.42 -5.61 -10.12
C LYS A 249 20.79 -4.96 -9.83
N PRO A 250 21.53 -4.37 -10.79
CA PRO A 250 22.81 -3.73 -10.50
C PRO A 250 22.69 -2.53 -9.55
N TRP A 251 21.61 -1.78 -9.63
CA TRP A 251 21.33 -0.66 -8.73
C TRP A 251 20.92 -1.16 -7.34
N LEU A 252 20.08 -2.19 -7.25
CA LEU A 252 19.67 -2.82 -6.00
C LEU A 252 20.88 -3.36 -5.22
N GLU A 253 21.80 -4.04 -5.92
CA GLU A 253 23.05 -4.52 -5.33
C GLU A 253 23.96 -3.38 -4.87
N LYS A 254 24.13 -2.34 -5.72
CA LYS A 254 24.96 -1.17 -5.41
C LYS A 254 24.47 -0.41 -4.17
N THR A 255 23.15 -0.31 -4.00
CA THR A 255 22.55 0.41 -2.86
C THR A 255 22.38 -0.47 -1.61
N GLY A 256 22.69 -1.76 -1.70
CA GLY A 256 22.45 -2.71 -0.61
C GLY A 256 20.97 -2.85 -0.28
N TYR A 257 20.10 -2.78 -1.29
CA TYR A 257 18.65 -2.84 -1.10
C TYR A 257 18.24 -4.12 -0.39
N THR A 258 17.48 -3.98 0.69
CA THR A 258 16.90 -5.09 1.45
C THR A 258 15.46 -4.73 1.85
N GLY A 259 14.52 -5.65 1.66
CA GLY A 259 13.13 -5.44 2.02
C GLY A 259 12.15 -5.61 0.86
N PRO A 260 10.93 -5.07 1.00
CA PRO A 260 9.89 -5.19 -0.02
C PRO A 260 10.12 -4.20 -1.15
N LEU A 261 9.75 -4.59 -2.37
CA LEU A 261 9.62 -3.69 -3.51
C LEU A 261 8.36 -4.09 -4.30
N GLN A 262 7.50 -3.13 -4.54
CA GLN A 262 6.37 -3.27 -5.47
C GLN A 262 6.60 -2.35 -6.66
N VAL A 263 6.44 -2.86 -7.87
CA VAL A 263 6.21 -2.03 -9.05
C VAL A 263 4.72 -1.93 -9.31
N THR A 264 4.22 -0.73 -9.60
CA THR A 264 2.90 -0.50 -10.19
C THR A 264 3.08 -0.07 -11.63
N ALA A 265 2.39 -0.70 -12.56
CA ALA A 265 2.55 -0.50 -13.99
C ALA A 265 1.23 -0.43 -14.72
N ILE A 266 1.21 0.26 -15.87
CA ILE A 266 0.10 0.28 -16.81
C ILE A 266 0.54 -0.40 -18.10
N ARG A 267 -0.34 -1.25 -18.63
CA ARG A 267 -0.11 -1.93 -19.90
C ARG A 267 -0.67 -1.09 -21.05
N LYS A 268 0.21 -0.71 -21.99
CA LYS A 268 -0.19 0.02 -23.19
C LYS A 268 0.44 -0.65 -24.41
N ASN A 269 -0.39 -1.02 -25.39
CA ASN A 269 0.07 -1.69 -26.63
C ASN A 269 0.90 -2.96 -26.35
N GLY A 270 0.53 -3.74 -25.34
CA GLY A 270 1.22 -4.98 -24.98
C GLY A 270 2.49 -4.80 -24.12
N VAL A 271 2.93 -3.58 -23.84
CA VAL A 271 4.13 -3.25 -23.07
C VAL A 271 3.76 -2.71 -21.69
N TRP A 272 4.41 -3.22 -20.66
CA TRP A 272 4.30 -2.67 -19.30
C TRP A 272 5.13 -1.39 -19.17
N HIS A 273 4.55 -0.35 -18.59
CA HIS A 273 5.21 0.92 -18.24
C HIS A 273 5.14 1.11 -16.74
N ALA A 274 6.28 1.19 -16.07
CA ALA A 274 6.33 1.47 -14.65
C ALA A 274 5.83 2.90 -14.37
N ILE A 275 4.84 3.03 -13.46
CA ILE A 275 4.26 4.33 -13.09
C ILE A 275 4.65 4.77 -11.68
N GLU A 276 5.01 3.81 -10.82
CA GLU A 276 5.57 4.04 -9.49
C GLU A 276 6.19 2.78 -8.91
N TYR A 277 7.11 2.97 -7.96
CA TYR A 277 7.61 1.92 -7.07
C TYR A 277 7.23 2.24 -5.63
N ASN A 278 6.92 1.19 -4.86
CA ASN A 278 6.68 1.28 -3.43
C ASN A 278 7.66 0.37 -2.70
N ILE A 279 8.39 0.92 -1.73
CA ILE A 279 9.43 0.23 -0.95
C ILE A 279 8.93 -0.26 0.40
N ARG A 280 7.64 -0.35 0.54
CA ARG A 280 6.91 -0.74 1.75
C ARG A 280 5.84 -1.75 1.43
N LEU A 281 5.39 -2.43 2.45
CA LEU A 281 4.23 -3.30 2.37
C LEU A 281 2.95 -2.45 2.16
N GLY A 282 2.14 -2.80 1.16
CA GLY A 282 0.90 -2.10 0.82
C GLY A 282 -0.22 -2.41 1.83
N VAL A 283 -1.07 -1.43 2.13
CA VAL A 283 -2.10 -1.56 3.19
C VAL A 283 -3.06 -2.74 2.93
N THR A 284 -3.53 -2.92 1.70
CA THR A 284 -4.47 -3.99 1.35
C THR A 284 -3.79 -5.30 0.98
N THR A 285 -2.67 -5.23 0.28
CA THR A 285 -1.97 -6.42 -0.25
C THR A 285 -1.22 -7.18 0.84
N THR A 286 -0.71 -6.49 1.87
CA THR A 286 0.14 -7.11 2.91
C THR A 286 -0.56 -8.22 3.67
N ALA A 287 -1.76 -7.97 4.18
CA ALA A 287 -2.49 -8.96 4.94
C ALA A 287 -2.77 -10.21 4.10
N LEU A 288 -3.16 -10.03 2.83
CA LEU A 288 -3.38 -11.13 1.90
C LEU A 288 -2.09 -11.89 1.60
N LEU A 289 -0.99 -11.20 1.29
CA LEU A 289 0.32 -11.80 1.05
C LEU A 289 0.78 -12.63 2.25
N LEU A 290 0.73 -12.07 3.45
CA LEU A 290 1.14 -12.79 4.67
C LEU A 290 0.25 -14.01 4.95
N ARG A 291 -1.06 -13.92 4.66
CA ARG A 291 -2.00 -15.06 4.77
C ARG A 291 -1.78 -16.14 3.72
N MET A 292 -1.22 -15.80 2.57
CA MET A 292 -0.87 -16.74 1.49
C MET A 292 0.39 -17.55 1.80
N LEU A 293 1.29 -17.01 2.63
CA LEU A 293 2.48 -17.72 3.11
C LEU A 293 2.14 -18.62 4.30
N LYS A 294 2.80 -19.80 4.38
CA LYS A 294 2.73 -20.69 5.53
C LYS A 294 3.74 -20.32 6.62
N ASN A 295 4.80 -19.60 6.24
CA ASN A 295 5.92 -19.21 7.10
C ASN A 295 6.22 -17.70 7.04
N PRO A 296 5.21 -16.79 7.22
CA PRO A 296 5.39 -15.37 7.02
C PRO A 296 6.47 -14.76 7.94
N LEU A 297 6.49 -15.11 9.21
CA LEU A 297 7.49 -14.61 10.17
C LEU A 297 8.92 -14.98 9.75
N GLN A 298 9.17 -16.25 9.46
CA GLN A 298 10.49 -16.70 9.06
C GLN A 298 10.93 -16.08 7.74
N THR A 299 9.99 -15.92 6.80
CA THR A 299 10.23 -15.24 5.52
C THR A 299 10.73 -13.81 5.73
N LEU A 300 10.01 -13.00 6.54
CA LEU A 300 10.40 -11.61 6.81
C LEU A 300 11.71 -11.50 7.56
N LEU A 301 11.95 -12.39 8.53
CA LEU A 301 13.22 -12.45 9.28
C LEU A 301 14.41 -12.79 8.37
N ASN A 302 14.25 -13.72 7.43
CA ASN A 302 15.32 -14.08 6.50
C ASN A 302 15.66 -12.90 5.58
N VAL A 303 14.63 -12.18 5.07
CA VAL A 303 14.84 -11.01 4.22
C VAL A 303 15.68 -9.96 4.96
N VAL A 304 15.29 -9.56 6.16
CA VAL A 304 15.98 -8.50 6.89
C VAL A 304 17.40 -8.89 7.32
N ARG A 305 17.66 -10.19 7.45
CA ARG A 305 18.97 -10.76 7.78
C ARG A 305 19.85 -11.04 6.55
N ASN A 306 19.39 -10.71 5.36
CA ASN A 306 20.06 -11.04 4.10
C ASN A 306 20.34 -12.54 3.94
N GLN A 307 19.41 -13.38 4.38
CA GLN A 307 19.49 -14.84 4.28
C GLN A 307 18.62 -15.34 3.13
N THR A 308 18.99 -16.50 2.59
CA THR A 308 18.16 -17.17 1.56
C THR A 308 16.74 -17.38 2.10
N THR A 309 15.76 -16.92 1.33
CA THR A 309 14.35 -17.01 1.70
C THR A 309 13.69 -18.16 0.95
N VAL A 310 13.12 -19.11 1.71
CA VAL A 310 12.28 -20.17 1.16
C VAL A 310 10.82 -19.76 1.35
N LEU A 311 10.11 -19.51 0.26
CA LEU A 311 8.70 -19.15 0.27
C LEU A 311 7.85 -20.41 0.29
N GLU A 312 7.10 -20.59 1.35
CA GLU A 312 6.14 -21.69 1.48
C GLU A 312 4.72 -21.19 1.26
N TRP A 313 4.13 -21.57 0.13
CA TRP A 313 2.81 -21.12 -0.26
C TRP A 313 1.69 -22.03 0.21
N SER A 314 0.54 -21.44 0.53
CA SER A 314 -0.71 -22.13 0.85
C SER A 314 -1.54 -22.29 -0.41
N PRO A 315 -1.71 -23.50 -0.97
CA PRO A 315 -2.45 -23.70 -2.22
C PRO A 315 -3.95 -23.40 -2.07
N GLU A 316 -4.49 -23.47 -0.84
CA GLU A 316 -5.88 -23.12 -0.55
C GLU A 316 -6.12 -21.61 -0.55
N LYS A 317 -5.05 -20.81 -0.59
CA LYS A 317 -5.08 -19.35 -0.53
C LYS A 317 -4.41 -18.73 -1.75
N ASN A 318 -4.63 -19.31 -2.93
CA ASN A 318 -3.97 -18.84 -4.16
C ASN A 318 -4.43 -17.44 -4.61
N PHE A 319 -5.67 -17.07 -4.26
CA PHE A 319 -6.24 -15.75 -4.54
C PHE A 319 -6.72 -15.08 -3.26
N GLY A 320 -6.63 -13.75 -3.24
CA GLY A 320 -7.13 -12.95 -2.15
C GLY A 320 -7.88 -11.72 -2.64
N CYS A 321 -8.85 -11.31 -1.86
CA CYS A 321 -9.58 -10.06 -2.05
C CYS A 321 -9.55 -9.24 -0.77
N SER A 322 -9.44 -7.92 -0.92
CA SER A 322 -9.62 -6.94 0.16
C SER A 322 -10.74 -5.99 -0.18
N LEU A 323 -11.55 -5.64 0.80
CA LEU A 323 -12.63 -4.67 0.66
C LEU A 323 -12.68 -3.78 1.90
N THR A 324 -12.68 -2.46 1.71
CA THR A 324 -12.68 -1.49 2.79
C THR A 324 -14.09 -1.01 3.10
N LEU A 325 -14.47 -1.06 4.38
CA LEU A 325 -15.57 -0.28 4.92
C LEU A 325 -15.06 1.13 5.21
N ALA A 326 -15.50 2.11 4.44
CA ALA A 326 -15.09 3.50 4.56
C ALA A 326 -16.22 4.35 5.18
N GLY A 327 -15.85 5.37 5.93
CA GLY A 327 -16.79 6.37 6.44
C GLY A 327 -17.24 7.33 5.35
N TYR A 328 -18.42 7.87 5.53
CA TYR A 328 -18.96 8.89 4.62
C TYR A 328 -17.98 10.07 4.51
N GLY A 329 -17.71 10.47 3.28
CA GLY A 329 -16.78 11.56 2.98
C GLY A 329 -15.34 11.13 2.69
N TYR A 330 -14.98 9.88 2.98
CA TYR A 330 -13.65 9.37 2.60
C TYR A 330 -13.41 9.49 1.07
N PRO A 331 -12.24 9.89 0.61
CA PRO A 331 -11.02 10.17 1.39
C PRO A 331 -10.85 11.62 1.88
N TYR A 332 -11.56 12.61 1.32
CA TYR A 332 -11.17 14.02 1.48
C TYR A 332 -12.14 14.87 2.30
N VAL A 333 -13.28 14.33 2.68
CA VAL A 333 -14.27 15.05 3.49
C VAL A 333 -14.35 14.43 4.86
N VAL A 334 -14.12 15.22 5.90
CA VAL A 334 -14.35 14.82 7.28
C VAL A 334 -15.65 15.47 7.73
N PRO A 335 -16.79 14.77 7.64
CA PRO A 335 -18.04 15.33 8.09
C PRO A 335 -18.04 15.43 9.62
N SER A 336 -18.69 16.47 10.15
CA SER A 336 -19.04 16.53 11.56
C SER A 336 -20.13 15.50 11.85
N VAL A 337 -19.74 14.32 12.29
CA VAL A 337 -20.65 13.25 12.67
C VAL A 337 -20.55 12.98 14.17
N PRO A 338 -21.62 12.55 14.83
CA PRO A 338 -21.56 12.10 16.21
C PRO A 338 -20.69 10.84 16.30
N LYS A 339 -20.31 10.46 17.52
CA LYS A 339 -19.67 9.18 17.82
C LYS A 339 -20.60 8.05 17.37
N LEU A 340 -20.29 7.41 16.24
CA LEU A 340 -21.13 6.38 15.63
C LEU A 340 -20.64 4.99 15.99
N PRO A 341 -21.52 4.11 16.50
CA PRO A 341 -21.15 2.73 16.80
C PRO A 341 -20.81 1.96 15.53
N VAL A 342 -19.83 1.07 15.67
CA VAL A 342 -19.48 0.06 14.68
C VAL A 342 -19.82 -1.30 15.26
N GLU A 343 -20.63 -2.07 14.55
CA GLU A 343 -21.14 -3.33 15.01
C GLU A 343 -20.78 -4.47 14.07
N VAL A 344 -20.54 -5.64 14.63
CA VAL A 344 -20.39 -6.91 13.91
C VAL A 344 -21.58 -7.78 14.27
N SER A 345 -22.50 -8.00 13.35
CA SER A 345 -23.75 -8.71 13.63
C SER A 345 -23.55 -10.21 13.97
N THR A 346 -22.55 -10.82 13.34
CA THR A 346 -22.13 -12.22 13.60
C THR A 346 -20.64 -12.33 13.28
N PRO A 347 -19.89 -13.27 13.89
CA PRO A 347 -18.48 -13.49 13.57
C PRO A 347 -18.28 -13.70 12.05
N LEU A 348 -17.19 -13.16 11.52
CA LEU A 348 -16.81 -13.32 10.12
C LEU A 348 -16.10 -14.66 9.92
N GLU A 349 -16.26 -15.22 8.72
CA GLU A 349 -15.52 -16.41 8.24
C GLU A 349 -14.22 -16.04 7.51
N CYS A 350 -13.89 -14.75 7.50
CA CYS A 350 -12.67 -14.19 6.89
C CYS A 350 -12.05 -13.16 7.84
N ASP A 351 -10.89 -12.62 7.47
CA ASP A 351 -10.18 -11.67 8.30
C ASP A 351 -10.87 -10.30 8.35
N LEU A 352 -10.89 -9.71 9.55
CA LEU A 352 -11.36 -8.36 9.82
C LEU A 352 -10.25 -7.55 10.50
N TRP A 353 -9.80 -6.49 9.85
CA TRP A 353 -8.76 -5.61 10.34
C TRP A 353 -9.32 -4.23 10.63
N TRP A 354 -9.36 -3.86 11.92
CA TRP A 354 -9.83 -2.57 12.36
C TRP A 354 -8.87 -1.45 11.99
N ASN A 355 -9.40 -0.39 11.42
CA ASN A 355 -8.64 0.79 11.02
C ASN A 355 -8.88 1.94 12.02
N GLU A 356 -9.67 2.92 11.66
CA GLU A 356 -9.91 4.12 12.46
C GLU A 356 -11.12 3.89 13.40
N VAL A 357 -10.94 2.99 14.34
CA VAL A 357 -11.94 2.57 15.33
C VAL A 357 -11.35 2.70 16.73
N ASP A 358 -12.14 3.23 17.64
CA ASP A 358 -11.85 3.31 19.07
C ASP A 358 -12.87 2.48 19.87
N GLU A 359 -12.48 2.08 21.06
CA GLU A 359 -13.33 1.31 21.97
C GLU A 359 -13.66 2.18 23.20
N ASP A 360 -14.91 2.13 23.63
CA ASP A 360 -15.37 2.75 24.86
C ASP A 360 -16.41 1.84 25.55
N SER A 361 -16.07 1.39 26.73
CA SER A 361 -16.95 0.57 27.58
C SER A 361 -17.45 -0.70 26.88
N GLY A 362 -16.63 -1.34 26.06
CA GLY A 362 -16.94 -2.57 25.32
C GLY A 362 -17.70 -2.35 24.00
N GLN A 363 -17.95 -1.10 23.61
CA GLN A 363 -18.55 -0.74 22.34
C GLN A 363 -17.54 -0.11 21.41
N LEU A 364 -17.50 -0.55 20.16
CA LEU A 364 -16.65 0.03 19.12
C LEU A 364 -17.34 1.22 18.46
N TYR A 365 -16.56 2.24 18.18
CA TYR A 365 -16.99 3.47 17.53
C TYR A 365 -16.04 3.88 16.44
N MET A 366 -16.56 4.54 15.41
CA MET A 366 -15.74 5.25 14.45
C MET A 366 -14.91 6.31 15.20
N ALA A 367 -13.58 6.30 15.01
CA ALA A 367 -12.68 7.21 15.70
C ALA A 367 -13.03 8.68 15.41
N ASN A 368 -12.93 9.53 16.42
CA ASN A 368 -13.19 10.96 16.26
C ASN A 368 -11.89 11.69 15.98
N HIS A 369 -11.66 12.08 14.72
CA HIS A 369 -10.49 12.85 14.30
C HIS A 369 -10.87 14.07 13.46
N GLN A 370 -11.76 14.90 13.95
CA GLN A 370 -12.26 16.11 13.28
C GLN A 370 -11.17 17.10 12.81
N ASN A 371 -9.96 16.98 13.34
CA ASN A 371 -8.84 17.85 13.01
C ASN A 371 -7.96 17.33 11.86
N TYR A 372 -8.34 16.23 11.21
CA TYR A 372 -7.58 15.64 10.12
C TYR A 372 -8.24 15.91 8.78
N GLU A 373 -7.41 16.10 7.76
CA GLU A 373 -7.86 16.43 6.40
C GLU A 373 -8.44 15.25 5.62
N MET A 374 -8.35 14.04 6.17
CA MET A 374 -8.82 12.80 5.51
C MET A 374 -10.03 12.21 6.22
N GLY A 375 -10.95 11.66 5.43
CA GLY A 375 -12.08 10.90 5.93
C GLY A 375 -11.66 9.52 6.49
N HIS A 376 -12.61 8.85 7.13
CA HIS A 376 -12.35 7.60 7.86
C HIS A 376 -12.25 6.36 6.96
N ARG A 377 -11.26 5.51 7.24
CA ARG A 377 -11.31 4.07 6.92
C ARG A 377 -11.71 3.35 8.20
N ILE A 378 -12.79 2.60 8.21
CA ILE A 378 -13.32 1.95 9.44
C ILE A 378 -12.67 0.58 9.62
N ALA A 379 -12.70 -0.25 8.57
CA ALA A 379 -12.13 -1.60 8.61
C ALA A 379 -11.76 -2.08 7.20
N ASP A 380 -10.82 -3.01 7.14
CA ASP A 380 -10.54 -3.79 5.95
C ASP A 380 -10.98 -5.24 6.21
N VAL A 381 -11.77 -5.81 5.30
CA VAL A 381 -12.18 -7.21 5.29
C VAL A 381 -11.35 -7.91 4.23
N ASN A 382 -10.73 -9.05 4.57
CA ASN A 382 -9.84 -9.77 3.68
C ASN A 382 -10.26 -11.25 3.60
N ALA A 383 -10.37 -11.76 2.38
CA ALA A 383 -10.68 -13.16 2.13
C ALA A 383 -9.64 -13.79 1.19
N CYS A 384 -9.14 -14.97 1.56
CA CYS A 384 -8.31 -15.80 0.69
C CYS A 384 -9.05 -17.08 0.32
N ALA A 385 -8.87 -17.57 -0.92
CA ALA A 385 -9.46 -18.79 -1.43
C ALA A 385 -8.59 -19.43 -2.53
N PRO A 386 -8.85 -20.69 -2.93
CA PRO A 386 -8.15 -21.33 -4.04
C PRO A 386 -8.35 -20.64 -5.38
N ASP A 387 -9.48 -19.96 -5.57
CA ASP A 387 -9.83 -19.23 -6.79
C ASP A 387 -10.45 -17.86 -6.50
N MET A 388 -10.38 -16.97 -7.49
CA MET A 388 -10.83 -15.59 -7.42
C MET A 388 -12.31 -15.45 -7.07
N TYR A 389 -13.17 -16.26 -7.70
CA TYR A 389 -14.63 -16.15 -7.50
C TYR A 389 -15.05 -16.56 -6.09
N SER A 390 -14.39 -17.57 -5.53
CA SER A 390 -14.59 -18.00 -4.14
C SER A 390 -14.19 -16.90 -3.17
N ALA A 391 -13.05 -16.23 -3.37
CA ALA A 391 -12.60 -15.12 -2.55
C ALA A 391 -13.58 -13.92 -2.62
N VAL A 392 -14.00 -13.54 -3.84
CA VAL A 392 -14.96 -12.45 -4.07
C VAL A 392 -16.33 -12.75 -3.45
N LYS A 393 -16.81 -13.99 -3.58
CA LYS A 393 -18.08 -14.41 -2.99
C LYS A 393 -18.04 -14.37 -1.46
N LEU A 394 -16.95 -14.86 -0.87
CA LEU A 394 -16.77 -14.87 0.57
C LEU A 394 -16.79 -13.44 1.11
N ILE A 395 -15.91 -12.57 0.62
CA ILE A 395 -15.81 -11.20 1.12
C ILE A 395 -17.10 -10.39 0.94
N GLY A 396 -17.82 -10.59 -0.19
CA GLY A 396 -19.08 -9.91 -0.46
C GLY A 396 -20.21 -10.32 0.50
N ASN A 397 -20.16 -11.53 1.05
CA ASN A 397 -21.09 -11.96 2.09
C ASN A 397 -20.68 -11.42 3.47
N GLU A 398 -19.39 -11.45 3.76
CA GLU A 398 -18.85 -11.14 5.09
C GLU A 398 -18.90 -9.65 5.41
N ILE A 399 -18.62 -8.76 4.46
CA ILE A 399 -18.65 -7.31 4.71
C ILE A 399 -20.04 -6.80 5.13
N ARG A 400 -21.12 -7.51 4.74
CA ARG A 400 -22.50 -7.16 5.09
C ARG A 400 -22.81 -7.38 6.57
N LYS A 401 -21.96 -8.12 7.30
CA LYS A 401 -22.07 -8.32 8.75
C LYS A 401 -21.60 -7.10 9.54
N LEU A 402 -20.87 -6.18 8.90
CA LEU A 402 -20.44 -4.92 9.50
C LEU A 402 -21.51 -3.86 9.32
N ARG A 403 -21.80 -3.12 10.40
CA ARG A 403 -22.76 -2.02 10.42
C ARG A 403 -22.16 -0.78 11.04
N CYS A 404 -22.20 0.31 10.29
CA CYS A 404 -21.96 1.66 10.77
C CYS A 404 -22.83 2.60 9.93
N LEU A 405 -23.64 3.45 10.58
CA LEU A 405 -24.66 4.23 9.88
C LEU A 405 -24.10 5.15 8.80
N ALA A 406 -22.93 5.75 9.04
CA ALA A 406 -22.29 6.65 8.08
C ALA A 406 -21.12 5.98 7.37
N SER A 407 -21.35 4.80 6.80
CA SER A 407 -20.32 4.07 6.08
C SER A 407 -20.79 3.55 4.72
N TYR A 408 -19.84 3.19 3.89
CA TYR A 408 -20.06 2.55 2.60
C TYR A 408 -18.90 1.62 2.25
N TYR A 409 -19.10 0.76 1.27
CA TYR A 409 -18.08 -0.05 0.60
C TYR A 409 -18.42 -0.22 -0.88
N ARG A 410 -17.45 -0.62 -1.69
CA ARG A 410 -17.66 -0.85 -3.12
C ARG A 410 -18.47 -2.13 -3.35
N LEU A 411 -19.45 -2.07 -4.26
CA LEU A 411 -20.34 -3.18 -4.59
C LEU A 411 -19.91 -3.94 -5.87
N ASP A 412 -18.94 -3.41 -6.61
CA ASP A 412 -18.55 -3.86 -7.95
C ASP A 412 -17.34 -4.81 -7.97
N LEU A 413 -16.99 -5.42 -6.84
CA LEU A 413 -15.81 -6.28 -6.75
C LEU A 413 -15.86 -7.46 -7.72
N LYS A 414 -17.09 -8.00 -7.98
CA LYS A 414 -17.26 -9.09 -8.96
C LYS A 414 -16.93 -8.62 -10.38
N GLU A 415 -17.47 -7.49 -10.80
CA GLU A 415 -17.21 -6.89 -12.12
C GLU A 415 -15.74 -6.52 -12.30
N LEU A 416 -15.09 -6.08 -11.22
CA LEU A 416 -13.66 -5.80 -11.19
C LEU A 416 -12.85 -7.09 -11.33
N ALA A 417 -13.24 -8.17 -10.67
CA ALA A 417 -12.60 -9.48 -10.80
C ALA A 417 -12.75 -10.05 -12.22
N ASP A 418 -13.92 -9.92 -12.84
CA ASP A 418 -14.17 -10.36 -14.22
C ASP A 418 -13.29 -9.58 -15.22
N LYS A 419 -13.12 -8.28 -15.05
CA LYS A 419 -12.20 -7.44 -15.85
C LYS A 419 -10.74 -7.84 -15.64
N ASN A 420 -10.34 -8.14 -14.41
CA ASN A 420 -9.01 -8.61 -14.08
C ASN A 420 -8.66 -9.89 -14.83
N LEU A 421 -9.52 -10.88 -14.78
CA LEU A 421 -9.32 -12.14 -15.50
C LEU A 421 -9.17 -11.91 -17.02
N SER A 422 -9.88 -10.96 -17.61
CA SER A 422 -9.76 -10.63 -19.02
C SER A 422 -8.42 -9.94 -19.34
N LEU A 423 -7.94 -9.05 -18.47
CA LEU A 423 -6.65 -8.39 -18.60
C LEU A 423 -5.50 -9.41 -18.60
N PHE A 424 -5.53 -10.33 -17.63
CA PHE A 424 -4.48 -11.32 -17.49
C PHE A 424 -4.60 -12.49 -18.50
N SER A 425 -5.79 -12.84 -18.98
CA SER A 425 -5.94 -13.86 -20.02
C SER A 425 -5.42 -13.40 -21.38
N SER A 426 -5.46 -12.12 -21.68
CA SER A 426 -4.86 -11.57 -22.91
C SER A 426 -3.32 -11.66 -22.93
N VAL A 427 -2.66 -11.76 -21.78
CA VAL A 427 -1.21 -11.98 -21.67
C VAL A 427 -0.83 -13.40 -22.06
N LYS A 428 -1.65 -14.42 -21.70
CA LYS A 428 -1.36 -15.82 -22.02
C LYS A 428 -1.38 -16.16 -23.51
N ASN A 429 -2.10 -15.38 -24.32
CA ASN A 429 -2.23 -15.65 -25.77
C ASN A 429 -1.08 -15.04 -26.60
N ASN A 430 -0.15 -14.32 -25.98
CA ASN A 430 0.99 -13.67 -26.65
C ASN A 430 2.36 -14.24 -26.21
N LEU A 431 2.37 -15.32 -25.44
CA LEU A 431 3.54 -16.13 -25.08
C LEU A 431 3.45 -17.49 -25.76
#